data_b617b60d66bcd334286be1e20d91d705
#
_entry.id   b617b60d66bcd334286be1e20d91d705
#
_cell.length_a   1.000
_cell.length_b   1.000
_cell.length_c   1.000
_cell.angle_alpha   90.00
_cell.angle_beta   90.00
_cell.angle_gamma   90.00
#
_symmetry.space_group_name_H-M   'P 1'
#
loop_
_entity.id
_entity.type
_entity.pdbx_description
1 polymer ?
#
loop_
_entity_poly.entity_id
_entity_poly.type
_entity_poly.pdbx_seq_one_letter_code
_entity_poly.pdbx_strand_id
1 'polypeptide(L)'
;MMIAYATLGKNPYFCVLKLIIMKKPFFLFFLVIATLGLQAQDFDLPCANLDYKNAVQTVLLYADGNQNKEPVIPLDDMTGRLTLSFDLLGSEGDLLNYTFIHCTHDWMPSDLQRNNYSVGFDYGRIDDYGFSRNTLIDYVHYELRFPEEDMMPLLSGNYLLIVYADDLTEENLFFTRRFMVLDEKVSIHVTVPRYCDDLTLSDTHQQLNVTVSMPDIMTSNIETYGNLTIRQNGRWDNAVMGLKPSFVYPDYLSYEHNPLTVFEGTNQFRRVNFSNFYFNSENIARIYQTDDYYVVDYAICEPRARKPYLTYEDIHGEKYIYVADDGKETATEADYAWLNLFLRYPAPLTHEDLYVMGAINDWMFNDRNRMNYDYKLGGYLCQLLLKQGYYNFMFVTADRDSDQVHTDLTAGNHWDTENVYRLYFYSYNPVKACDELIGYTTAQSH
;
A
#
# COMPACT_ATOMS: atom_id res chain seq x y z
N MET A 1 -50.20 -16.94 24.33
CA MET A 1 -50.54 -18.20 25.00
C MET A 1 -49.25 -18.86 25.40
N MET A 2 -49.02 -18.76 26.65
CA MET A 2 -48.36 -19.65 27.62
C MET A 2 -46.83 -19.87 27.42
N ILE A 3 -46.03 -19.30 28.28
CA ILE A 3 -45.72 -19.63 29.69
C ILE A 3 -44.54 -20.63 29.72
N ALA A 4 -43.36 -20.15 30.11
CA ALA A 4 -42.71 -20.22 31.44
C ALA A 4 -42.17 -21.64 31.72
N TYR A 5 -41.07 -21.87 32.40
CA TYR A 5 -40.61 -21.44 33.71
C TYR A 5 -39.12 -21.71 33.94
N ALA A 6 -38.54 -20.88 34.77
CA ALA A 6 -37.26 -21.06 35.41
C ALA A 6 -37.28 -22.07 36.53
N THR A 7 -36.13 -22.68 36.88
CA THR A 7 -35.88 -23.13 38.25
C THR A 7 -34.43 -22.90 38.67
N LEU A 8 -34.33 -22.16 39.75
CA LEU A 8 -33.17 -21.96 40.59
C LEU A 8 -32.80 -23.26 41.35
N GLY A 9 -31.53 -23.50 41.53
CA GLY A 9 -30.99 -24.46 42.48
C GLY A 9 -29.93 -23.83 43.38
N LYS A 10 -30.30 -23.50 44.59
CA LYS A 10 -29.45 -23.08 45.72
C LYS A 10 -28.65 -24.25 46.26
N ASN A 11 -27.38 -24.10 46.70
CA ASN A 11 -27.03 -24.12 48.11
C ASN A 11 -25.53 -23.95 48.39
N PRO A 12 -25.21 -23.44 49.58
CA PRO A 12 -23.91 -22.91 49.95
C PRO A 12 -23.13 -23.84 50.85
N TYR A 13 -21.82 -23.72 50.88
CA TYR A 13 -21.04 -24.22 52.01
C TYR A 13 -20.09 -23.11 52.51
N PHE A 14 -20.50 -22.57 53.67
CA PHE A 14 -19.64 -21.86 54.62
C PHE A 14 -18.69 -22.89 55.26
N CYS A 15 -17.42 -22.61 55.29
CA CYS A 15 -16.50 -23.26 56.23
C CYS A 15 -15.82 -22.19 57.09
N VAL A 16 -16.20 -22.19 58.33
CA VAL A 16 -15.68 -21.36 59.41
C VAL A 16 -14.33 -21.92 59.83
N LEU A 17 -13.27 -21.16 59.77
CA LEU A 17 -12.00 -21.51 60.41
C LEU A 17 -11.76 -20.59 61.61
N LYS A 18 -11.69 -21.23 62.78
CA LYS A 18 -11.43 -20.67 64.11
C LYS A 18 -10.04 -20.07 64.19
N LEU A 19 -9.98 -18.83 64.68
CA LEU A 19 -8.76 -18.22 65.19
C LEU A 19 -8.22 -18.99 66.38
N ILE A 20 -6.93 -19.34 66.36
CA ILE A 20 -6.11 -19.63 67.50
C ILE A 20 -5.00 -18.58 67.56
N ILE A 21 -5.05 -17.74 68.60
CA ILE A 21 -4.06 -16.75 68.96
C ILE A 21 -2.92 -17.47 69.67
N MET A 22 -1.69 -17.34 69.12
CA MET A 22 -0.48 -17.51 69.94
C MET A 22 0.53 -16.41 69.58
N LYS A 23 1.02 -15.78 70.69
CA LYS A 23 1.91 -14.63 70.74
C LYS A 23 3.36 -14.98 70.45
N LYS A 24 4.00 -14.21 69.65
CA LYS A 24 5.24 -13.41 69.78
C LYS A 24 6.06 -13.37 68.47
N PRO A 25 6.87 -12.34 68.26
CA PRO A 25 7.08 -11.78 66.94
C PRO A 25 8.43 -12.21 66.32
N PHE A 26 8.40 -12.50 65.06
CA PHE A 26 9.59 -12.50 64.21
C PHE A 26 9.25 -11.70 62.98
N PHE A 27 9.85 -10.49 62.86
CA PHE A 27 9.76 -9.63 61.74
C PHE A 27 10.52 -10.31 60.57
N LEU A 28 9.80 -10.93 59.67
CA LEU A 28 10.33 -11.28 58.34
C LEU A 28 9.66 -10.32 57.34
N PHE A 29 10.43 -9.33 56.91
CA PHE A 29 10.08 -8.41 55.84
C PHE A 29 10.08 -9.23 54.54
N PHE A 30 8.93 -9.75 54.13
CA PHE A 30 8.75 -10.24 52.75
C PHE A 30 8.56 -9.01 51.85
N LEU A 31 9.65 -8.61 51.19
CA LEU A 31 9.64 -7.68 50.08
C LEU A 31 8.95 -8.42 48.92
N VAL A 32 7.65 -8.28 48.76
CA VAL A 32 6.95 -8.63 47.53
C VAL A 32 7.37 -7.62 46.49
N ILE A 33 8.39 -7.95 45.74
CA ILE A 33 8.68 -7.26 44.48
C ILE A 33 7.55 -7.68 43.54
N ALA A 34 6.50 -6.86 43.46
CA ALA A 34 5.59 -6.88 42.32
C ALA A 34 6.43 -6.45 41.13
N THR A 35 6.96 -7.43 40.38
CA THR A 35 7.37 -7.22 39.02
C THR A 35 6.09 -6.88 38.25
N LEU A 36 5.77 -5.61 38.16
CA LEU A 36 4.97 -5.09 37.06
C LEU A 36 5.77 -5.44 35.80
N GLY A 37 5.51 -6.58 35.22
CA GLY A 37 5.84 -6.84 33.86
C GLY A 37 5.07 -5.79 33.06
N LEU A 38 5.77 -4.76 32.61
CA LEU A 38 5.37 -4.01 31.45
C LEU A 38 5.33 -5.06 30.31
N GLN A 39 4.18 -5.66 30.10
CA GLN A 39 3.88 -6.23 28.82
C GLN A 39 3.86 -5.03 27.89
N ALA A 40 4.91 -4.88 27.08
CA ALA A 40 4.81 -4.15 25.84
C ALA A 40 3.57 -4.76 25.16
N GLN A 41 2.55 -3.96 24.98
CA GLN A 41 1.38 -4.36 24.22
C GLN A 41 1.92 -4.40 22.78
N ASP A 42 2.29 -5.59 22.29
CA ASP A 42 2.55 -5.84 20.88
C ASP A 42 1.23 -5.52 20.17
N PHE A 43 1.12 -4.28 19.63
CA PHE A 43 0.01 -3.97 18.76
C PHE A 43 0.27 -4.63 17.41
N ASP A 44 -0.75 -5.26 16.87
CA ASP A 44 -0.70 -5.94 15.58
C ASP A 44 -0.58 -4.88 14.48
N LEU A 45 0.62 -4.71 13.93
CA LEU A 45 0.91 -3.74 12.87
C LEU A 45 0.81 -4.42 11.49
N PRO A 46 -0.24 -4.13 10.69
CA PRO A 46 -0.35 -4.67 9.35
C PRO A 46 0.83 -4.21 8.47
N CYS A 47 1.52 -5.14 7.82
CA CYS A 47 2.58 -4.81 6.86
C CYS A 47 1.99 -4.34 5.53
N ALA A 48 1.35 -3.16 5.55
CA ALA A 48 0.67 -2.54 4.41
C ALA A 48 1.00 -1.04 4.32
N ASN A 49 0.71 -0.45 3.16
CA ASN A 49 0.73 1.01 3.03
C ASN A 49 -0.52 1.56 3.71
N LEU A 50 -0.36 2.26 4.83
CA LEU A 50 -1.48 2.79 5.62
C LEU A 50 -1.15 4.19 6.16
N ASP A 51 -2.17 5.05 6.21
CA ASP A 51 -2.12 6.36 6.86
C ASP A 51 -2.95 6.33 8.14
N TYR A 52 -2.33 6.61 9.27
CA TYR A 52 -2.98 6.60 10.59
C TYR A 52 -3.45 8.00 11.03
N LYS A 53 -2.89 9.07 10.43
CA LYS A 53 -3.27 10.46 10.72
C LYS A 53 -3.88 11.14 9.51
N ASN A 54 -4.96 11.87 9.71
CA ASN A 54 -5.62 12.63 8.64
C ASN A 54 -4.76 13.78 8.10
N ALA A 55 -3.83 14.30 8.91
CA ALA A 55 -2.90 15.35 8.51
C ALA A 55 -1.87 14.89 7.47
N VAL A 56 -1.59 13.58 7.39
CA VAL A 56 -0.66 13.01 6.42
C VAL A 56 -1.23 13.11 5.01
N GLN A 57 -0.46 13.70 4.10
CA GLN A 57 -0.80 13.86 2.69
C GLN A 57 0.41 13.59 1.80
N THR A 58 0.14 13.21 0.56
CA THR A 58 1.12 13.14 -0.53
C THR A 58 2.36 12.32 -0.17
N VAL A 59 2.17 11.16 0.48
CA VAL A 59 3.30 10.28 0.81
C VAL A 59 3.83 9.63 -0.46
N LEU A 60 5.11 9.85 -0.75
CA LEU A 60 5.85 9.27 -1.86
C LEU A 60 7.03 8.48 -1.30
N LEU A 61 7.15 7.22 -1.68
CA LEU A 61 8.32 6.39 -1.40
C LEU A 61 8.80 5.77 -2.71
N TYR A 62 9.99 6.14 -3.15
CA TYR A 62 10.51 5.76 -4.46
C TYR A 62 12.03 5.58 -4.44
N ALA A 63 12.54 4.86 -5.44
CA ALA A 63 13.96 4.61 -5.59
C ALA A 63 14.62 5.58 -6.58
N ASP A 64 15.92 5.82 -6.39
CA ASP A 64 16.82 6.52 -7.32
C ASP A 64 16.32 7.90 -7.81
N GLY A 65 15.59 8.63 -6.97
CA GLY A 65 15.09 9.97 -7.26
C GLY A 65 13.99 10.05 -8.32
N ASN A 66 13.36 8.92 -8.67
CA ASN A 66 12.27 8.88 -9.65
C ASN A 66 10.96 8.48 -8.97
N GLN A 67 9.98 9.40 -8.89
CA GLN A 67 8.69 9.21 -8.21
C GLN A 67 7.90 8.00 -8.71
N ASN A 68 8.12 7.55 -9.95
CA ASN A 68 7.43 6.40 -10.54
C ASN A 68 8.24 5.10 -10.44
N LYS A 69 9.42 5.13 -9.80
CA LYS A 69 10.22 3.94 -9.59
C LYS A 69 9.84 3.24 -8.30
N GLU A 70 9.51 1.97 -8.44
CA GLU A 70 9.17 1.11 -7.30
C GLU A 70 10.26 1.19 -6.20
N PRO A 71 9.91 1.19 -4.90
CA PRO A 71 10.87 1.24 -3.79
C PRO A 71 11.58 -0.12 -3.59
N VAL A 72 12.28 -0.57 -4.63
CA VAL A 72 13.12 -1.76 -4.65
C VAL A 72 14.56 -1.32 -4.85
N ILE A 73 15.43 -1.67 -3.91
CA ILE A 73 16.85 -1.29 -3.91
C ILE A 73 17.75 -2.51 -3.81
N PRO A 74 18.95 -2.50 -4.42
CA PRO A 74 19.89 -3.62 -4.33
C PRO A 74 20.53 -3.71 -2.94
N LEU A 75 20.79 -4.94 -2.48
CA LEU A 75 21.39 -5.23 -1.17
C LEU A 75 22.82 -4.71 -1.05
N ASP A 76 23.58 -4.73 -2.13
CA ASP A 76 25.01 -4.39 -2.16
C ASP A 76 25.29 -2.87 -2.34
N ASP A 77 24.29 -2.09 -2.73
CA ASP A 77 24.40 -0.64 -2.96
C ASP A 77 23.09 0.06 -2.62
N MET A 78 22.75 0.14 -1.32
CA MET A 78 21.45 0.63 -0.87
C MET A 78 21.47 2.02 -0.26
N THR A 79 22.62 2.54 0.17
CA THR A 79 22.73 3.79 0.94
C THR A 79 22.13 4.97 0.20
N GLY A 80 21.12 5.62 0.81
CA GLY A 80 20.49 6.81 0.28
C GLY A 80 19.70 6.64 -1.01
N ARG A 81 19.39 5.41 -1.41
CA ARG A 81 18.70 5.14 -2.69
C ARG A 81 17.19 5.28 -2.62
N LEU A 82 16.59 5.18 -1.45
CA LEU A 82 15.18 5.47 -1.25
C LEU A 82 14.99 6.92 -0.83
N THR A 83 14.00 7.56 -1.43
CA THR A 83 13.51 8.88 -1.02
C THR A 83 12.09 8.69 -0.52
N LEU A 84 11.87 9.06 0.76
CA LEU A 84 10.56 9.27 1.32
C LEU A 84 10.29 10.78 1.31
N SER A 85 9.15 11.21 0.79
CA SER A 85 8.68 12.58 0.96
C SER A 85 7.19 12.59 1.28
N PHE A 86 6.77 13.53 2.12
CA PHE A 86 5.36 13.66 2.53
C PHE A 86 5.09 15.04 3.12
N ASP A 87 3.82 15.38 3.21
CA ASP A 87 3.37 16.64 3.79
C ASP A 87 2.51 16.38 5.03
N LEU A 88 2.63 17.25 6.02
CA LEU A 88 1.71 17.31 7.17
C LEU A 88 0.93 18.62 7.15
N LEU A 89 -0.40 18.52 7.00
CA LEU A 89 -1.28 19.68 7.04
C LEU A 89 -1.48 20.15 8.47
N GLY A 90 -1.40 21.48 8.66
CA GLY A 90 -1.62 22.11 9.97
C GLY A 90 -0.56 21.78 11.03
N SER A 91 0.60 21.27 10.63
CA SER A 91 1.75 21.02 11.50
C SER A 91 2.54 22.30 11.74
N GLU A 92 3.17 22.40 12.91
CA GLU A 92 4.15 23.45 13.25
C GLU A 92 5.60 22.95 13.11
N GLY A 93 5.81 21.77 12.54
CA GLY A 93 7.10 21.09 12.42
C GLY A 93 7.25 20.02 13.50
N ASP A 94 6.51 18.90 13.36
CA ASP A 94 6.57 17.77 14.28
C ASP A 94 7.91 17.07 14.20
N LEU A 95 8.44 16.64 15.37
CA LEU A 95 9.63 15.80 15.42
C LEU A 95 9.24 14.35 15.15
N LEU A 96 9.66 13.84 13.99
CA LEU A 96 9.29 12.51 13.55
C LEU A 96 10.49 11.57 13.59
N ASN A 97 10.20 10.34 13.99
CA ASN A 97 11.10 9.21 13.96
C ASN A 97 10.68 8.26 12.84
N TYR A 98 11.64 7.49 12.34
CA TYR A 98 11.36 6.37 11.44
C TYR A 98 12.11 5.12 11.89
N THR A 99 11.53 3.97 11.59
CA THR A 99 12.16 2.66 11.74
C THR A 99 11.65 1.74 10.64
N PHE A 100 12.21 0.54 10.56
CA PHE A 100 11.69 -0.48 9.66
C PHE A 100 11.71 -1.86 10.33
N ILE A 101 10.78 -2.71 9.91
CA ILE A 101 10.72 -4.12 10.29
C ILE A 101 10.83 -5.00 9.05
N HIS A 102 11.40 -6.19 9.21
CA HIS A 102 11.46 -7.20 8.14
C HIS A 102 10.15 -7.98 8.08
N CYS A 103 9.66 -8.24 6.85
CA CYS A 103 8.43 -8.98 6.58
C CYS A 103 8.70 -10.23 5.72
N THR A 104 7.81 -11.21 5.81
CA THR A 104 7.78 -12.39 4.94
C THR A 104 7.38 -12.04 3.51
N HIS A 105 7.50 -13.01 2.58
CA HIS A 105 7.11 -12.82 1.18
C HIS A 105 5.63 -12.43 0.98
N ASP A 106 4.76 -12.79 1.92
CA ASP A 106 3.33 -12.48 1.95
C ASP A 106 2.96 -11.30 2.87
N TRP A 107 3.98 -10.50 3.23
CA TRP A 107 3.80 -9.29 4.03
C TRP A 107 3.27 -9.51 5.46
N MET A 108 3.70 -10.58 6.11
CA MET A 108 3.55 -10.72 7.57
C MET A 108 4.85 -10.29 8.26
N PRO A 109 4.82 -9.76 9.50
CA PRO A 109 6.03 -9.53 10.26
C PRO A 109 6.84 -10.83 10.39
N SER A 110 8.16 -10.77 10.18
CA SER A 110 8.99 -11.95 10.36
C SER A 110 9.30 -12.20 11.84
N ASP A 111 9.59 -13.45 12.22
CA ASP A 111 10.00 -13.82 13.58
C ASP A 111 11.45 -13.43 13.90
N LEU A 112 12.14 -12.70 13.01
CA LEU A 112 13.52 -12.31 13.20
C LEU A 112 13.67 -11.21 14.25
N GLN A 113 14.68 -11.36 15.11
CA GLN A 113 15.10 -10.25 15.98
C GLN A 113 15.77 -9.17 15.14
N ARG A 114 15.63 -7.90 15.55
CA ARG A 114 16.14 -6.74 14.81
C ARG A 114 17.61 -6.86 14.40
N ASN A 115 18.48 -7.30 15.28
CA ASN A 115 19.91 -7.49 15.02
C ASN A 115 20.22 -8.56 13.94
N ASN A 116 19.25 -9.37 13.54
CA ASN A 116 19.41 -10.35 12.47
C ASN A 116 19.13 -9.76 11.09
N TYR A 117 18.34 -8.68 11.01
CA TYR A 117 17.96 -8.07 9.72
C TYR A 117 18.36 -6.60 9.58
N SER A 118 18.87 -5.96 10.64
CA SER A 118 19.29 -4.56 10.62
C SER A 118 20.56 -4.35 11.41
N VAL A 119 21.40 -3.42 10.95
CA VAL A 119 22.60 -2.94 11.64
C VAL A 119 22.40 -1.48 12.05
N GLY A 120 23.05 -1.07 13.15
CA GLY A 120 23.07 0.30 13.63
C GLY A 120 21.93 0.62 14.62
N PHE A 121 21.36 1.80 14.50
CA PHE A 121 20.34 2.29 15.43
C PHE A 121 18.98 1.62 15.23
N ASP A 122 18.17 1.60 16.28
CA ASP A 122 16.81 1.04 16.22
C ASP A 122 15.83 1.97 15.51
N TYR A 123 16.11 3.27 15.48
CA TYR A 123 15.32 4.27 14.76
C TYR A 123 16.23 5.44 14.33
N GLY A 124 15.79 6.15 13.31
CA GLY A 124 16.36 7.43 12.85
C GLY A 124 15.36 8.55 13.01
N ARG A 125 15.83 9.79 12.83
CA ARG A 125 14.99 11.00 12.87
C ARG A 125 14.82 11.56 11.46
N ILE A 126 13.68 12.19 11.21
CA ILE A 126 13.42 12.93 9.98
C ILE A 126 13.64 14.40 10.29
N ASP A 127 14.84 14.89 10.02
CA ASP A 127 15.27 16.25 10.36
C ASP A 127 15.19 17.24 9.16
N ASP A 128 15.04 16.73 7.93
CA ASP A 128 14.88 17.56 6.74
C ASP A 128 13.39 17.88 6.50
N TYR A 129 13.02 19.14 6.79
CA TYR A 129 11.66 19.62 6.58
C TYR A 129 11.63 21.10 6.22
N GLY A 130 10.59 21.50 5.51
CA GLY A 130 10.37 22.89 5.09
C GLY A 130 8.90 23.29 5.16
N PHE A 131 8.64 24.52 5.60
CA PHE A 131 7.29 25.09 5.62
C PHE A 131 6.84 25.48 4.20
N SER A 132 5.57 25.26 3.89
CA SER A 132 4.97 25.74 2.66
C SER A 132 5.05 27.27 2.55
N ARG A 133 5.16 27.76 1.32
CA ARG A 133 5.28 29.18 0.99
C ARG A 133 4.40 29.54 -0.19
N ASN A 134 3.70 30.67 -0.08
CA ASN A 134 2.80 31.15 -1.14
C ASN A 134 1.69 30.16 -1.52
N THR A 135 1.24 29.36 -0.56
CA THR A 135 0.14 28.39 -0.68
C THR A 135 -1.08 28.88 0.08
N LEU A 136 -2.28 28.44 -0.31
CA LEU A 136 -3.51 28.73 0.43
C LEU A 136 -3.70 27.72 1.57
N ILE A 137 -3.28 26.48 1.38
CA ILE A 137 -3.29 25.45 2.41
C ILE A 137 -1.87 25.29 2.94
N ASP A 138 -1.70 25.60 4.22
CA ASP A 138 -0.40 25.48 4.89
C ASP A 138 -0.06 24.02 5.18
N TYR A 139 1.19 23.64 4.94
CA TYR A 139 1.73 22.33 5.27
C TYR A 139 3.21 22.41 5.61
N VAL A 140 3.72 21.37 6.25
CA VAL A 140 5.15 21.12 6.41
C VAL A 140 5.53 19.96 5.54
N HIS A 141 6.49 20.18 4.63
CA HIS A 141 7.06 19.14 3.77
C HIS A 141 8.24 18.49 4.47
N TYR A 142 8.29 17.15 4.46
CA TYR A 142 9.38 16.34 5.00
C TYR A 142 10.04 15.54 3.88
N GLU A 143 11.37 15.43 3.90
CA GLU A 143 12.14 14.55 3.03
C GLU A 143 13.10 13.69 3.86
N LEU A 144 13.25 12.44 3.48
CA LEU A 144 14.21 11.50 4.07
C LEU A 144 14.83 10.66 2.96
N ARG A 145 16.15 10.62 2.93
CA ARG A 145 16.90 9.66 2.09
C ARG A 145 17.46 8.56 2.97
N PHE A 146 17.09 7.32 2.66
CA PHE A 146 17.51 6.14 3.42
C PHE A 146 17.71 4.92 2.51
N PRO A 147 18.27 3.79 3.00
CA PRO A 147 18.93 3.62 4.28
C PRO A 147 20.17 4.49 4.45
N GLU A 148 20.49 4.82 5.69
CA GLU A 148 21.74 5.50 6.07
C GLU A 148 22.75 4.50 6.63
N GLU A 149 24.06 4.83 6.63
CA GLU A 149 25.12 3.92 7.08
C GLU A 149 24.94 3.44 8.53
N ASP A 150 24.30 4.24 9.37
CA ASP A 150 24.04 3.94 10.77
C ASP A 150 22.71 3.22 11.03
N MET A 151 21.90 2.97 10.00
CA MET A 151 20.67 2.16 10.06
C MET A 151 20.35 1.49 8.72
N MET A 152 20.87 0.27 8.51
CA MET A 152 20.78 -0.43 7.23
C MET A 152 20.14 -1.82 7.36
N PRO A 153 19.32 -2.25 6.37
CA PRO A 153 18.97 -3.66 6.19
C PRO A 153 20.21 -4.55 5.99
N LEU A 154 20.18 -5.75 6.55
CA LEU A 154 21.23 -6.78 6.37
C LEU A 154 20.81 -7.92 5.44
N LEU A 155 19.52 -8.04 5.19
CA LEU A 155 18.93 -9.13 4.41
C LEU A 155 18.19 -8.56 3.21
N SER A 156 18.15 -9.31 2.13
CA SER A 156 17.17 -9.08 1.07
C SER A 156 15.79 -9.55 1.52
N GLY A 157 14.73 -8.97 0.97
CA GLY A 157 13.34 -9.31 1.33
C GLY A 157 12.45 -8.07 1.41
N ASN A 158 11.31 -8.27 2.05
CA ASN A 158 10.31 -7.22 2.27
C ASN A 158 10.56 -6.48 3.57
N TYR A 159 10.31 -5.18 3.54
CA TYR A 159 10.43 -4.31 4.72
C TYR A 159 9.25 -3.36 4.80
N LEU A 160 8.81 -3.09 6.01
CA LEU A 160 7.83 -2.05 6.32
C LEU A 160 8.54 -0.87 6.97
N LEU A 161 8.55 0.28 6.30
CA LEU A 161 8.93 1.56 6.87
C LEU A 161 7.78 2.06 7.75
N ILE A 162 8.11 2.55 8.95
CA ILE A 162 7.17 3.05 9.95
C ILE A 162 7.61 4.44 10.34
N VAL A 163 6.71 5.43 10.21
CA VAL A 163 6.92 6.82 10.65
C VAL A 163 6.01 7.12 11.82
N TYR A 164 6.59 7.66 12.90
CA TYR A 164 5.90 7.89 14.16
C TYR A 164 6.51 9.08 14.93
N ALA A 165 5.78 9.62 15.91
CA ALA A 165 6.27 10.60 16.84
C ALA A 165 6.56 9.96 18.20
N ASP A 166 7.51 10.52 18.95
CA ASP A 166 7.88 10.07 20.30
C ASP A 166 8.20 8.58 20.38
N ASP A 167 7.35 7.77 21.03
CA ASP A 167 7.51 6.34 21.19
C ASP A 167 6.67 5.58 20.16
N LEU A 168 7.13 4.39 19.73
CA LEU A 168 6.42 3.54 18.77
C LEU A 168 5.19 2.89 19.42
N THR A 169 4.07 3.58 19.35
CA THR A 169 2.75 3.15 19.80
C THR A 169 1.70 3.43 18.71
N GLU A 170 0.56 2.75 18.75
CA GLU A 170 -0.51 2.94 17.78
C GLU A 170 -0.97 4.41 17.70
N GLU A 171 -1.05 5.11 18.84
CA GLU A 171 -1.45 6.52 18.91
C GLU A 171 -0.46 7.47 18.22
N ASN A 172 0.81 7.10 18.19
CA ASN A 172 1.90 7.92 17.66
C ASN A 172 2.24 7.61 16.20
N LEU A 173 1.61 6.60 15.60
CA LEU A 173 1.81 6.27 14.20
C LEU A 173 1.28 7.37 13.28
N PHE A 174 2.08 7.73 12.28
CA PHE A 174 1.70 8.62 11.19
C PHE A 174 1.30 7.82 9.96
N PHE A 175 2.21 6.98 9.46
CA PHE A 175 1.95 6.10 8.32
C PHE A 175 2.96 4.97 8.25
N THR A 176 2.65 3.98 7.41
CA THR A 176 3.54 2.88 7.05
C THR A 176 3.66 2.77 5.54
N ARG A 177 4.83 2.36 5.03
CA ARG A 177 5.08 2.12 3.59
C ARG A 177 5.95 0.90 3.37
N ARG A 178 5.62 0.13 2.37
CA ARG A 178 6.36 -1.05 1.92
C ARG A 178 7.57 -0.65 1.08
N PHE A 179 8.72 -1.26 1.34
CA PHE A 179 9.89 -1.24 0.44
C PHE A 179 10.55 -2.61 0.40
N MET A 180 11.44 -2.81 -0.55
CA MET A 180 12.06 -4.11 -0.76
C MET A 180 13.56 -3.96 -0.99
N VAL A 181 14.32 -4.95 -0.51
CA VAL A 181 15.76 -5.08 -0.73
C VAL A 181 16.00 -6.33 -1.58
N LEU A 182 16.63 -6.15 -2.74
CA LEU A 182 16.87 -7.19 -3.74
C LEU A 182 18.32 -7.69 -3.69
N ASP A 183 18.51 -9.01 -3.61
CA ASP A 183 19.78 -9.69 -3.87
C ASP A 183 19.62 -10.53 -5.15
N GLU A 184 19.84 -9.90 -6.31
CA GLU A 184 19.51 -10.48 -7.61
C GLU A 184 20.33 -11.71 -7.94
N LYS A 185 19.67 -12.88 -7.96
CA LYS A 185 20.28 -14.20 -8.22
C LYS A 185 19.62 -14.95 -9.36
N VAL A 186 18.43 -14.54 -9.76
CA VAL A 186 17.63 -15.19 -10.81
C VAL A 186 17.13 -14.16 -11.82
N SER A 187 16.88 -14.60 -13.05
CA SER A 187 16.25 -13.77 -14.07
C SER A 187 14.82 -14.22 -14.30
N ILE A 188 13.90 -13.24 -14.43
CA ILE A 188 12.48 -13.49 -14.67
C ILE A 188 12.13 -13.02 -16.07
N HIS A 189 11.60 -13.92 -16.88
CA HIS A 189 11.10 -13.62 -18.22
C HIS A 189 9.57 -13.72 -18.22
N VAL A 190 8.90 -12.73 -18.83
CA VAL A 190 7.44 -12.63 -18.86
C VAL A 190 6.98 -12.41 -20.29
N THR A 191 5.94 -13.12 -20.70
CA THR A 191 5.18 -12.84 -21.93
C THR A 191 3.69 -12.79 -21.63
N VAL A 192 2.98 -11.92 -22.35
CA VAL A 192 1.52 -11.81 -22.27
C VAL A 192 0.94 -12.23 -23.64
N PRO A 193 0.49 -13.47 -23.80
CA PRO A 193 -0.05 -13.95 -25.07
C PRO A 193 -1.39 -13.29 -25.39
N ARG A 194 -1.72 -13.19 -26.70
CA ARG A 194 -3.01 -12.65 -27.15
C ARG A 194 -4.20 -13.45 -26.63
N TYR A 195 -4.03 -14.75 -26.46
CA TYR A 195 -5.09 -15.66 -26.03
C TYR A 195 -4.77 -16.26 -24.68
N CYS A 196 -5.76 -16.24 -23.79
CA CYS A 196 -5.72 -17.00 -22.54
C CYS A 196 -5.94 -18.50 -22.85
N ASP A 197 -5.51 -19.37 -21.93
CA ASP A 197 -5.82 -20.80 -22.02
C ASP A 197 -7.33 -21.04 -22.02
N ASP A 198 -8.08 -20.28 -21.23
CA ASP A 198 -9.53 -20.16 -21.38
C ASP A 198 -9.84 -19.09 -22.43
N LEU A 199 -10.19 -19.54 -23.64
CA LEU A 199 -10.48 -18.66 -24.76
C LEU A 199 -11.67 -17.71 -24.50
N THR A 200 -12.53 -17.99 -23.55
CA THR A 200 -13.67 -17.12 -23.21
C THR A 200 -13.22 -15.83 -22.53
N LEU A 201 -12.03 -15.82 -21.93
CA LEU A 201 -11.41 -14.70 -21.25
C LEU A 201 -10.51 -13.83 -22.15
N SER A 202 -10.19 -14.31 -23.35
CA SER A 202 -9.13 -13.74 -24.21
C SER A 202 -9.36 -12.30 -24.66
N ASP A 203 -10.59 -11.79 -24.66
CA ASP A 203 -10.90 -10.41 -25.05
C ASP A 203 -10.94 -9.46 -23.86
N THR A 204 -10.99 -9.99 -22.64
CA THR A 204 -11.18 -9.20 -21.41
C THR A 204 -10.08 -9.39 -20.37
N HIS A 205 -9.25 -10.41 -20.50
CA HIS A 205 -8.20 -10.75 -19.53
C HIS A 205 -6.85 -10.89 -20.21
N GLN A 206 -5.80 -10.75 -19.42
CA GLN A 206 -4.41 -10.93 -19.78
C GLN A 206 -3.84 -12.07 -18.96
N GLN A 207 -3.34 -13.11 -19.60
CA GLN A 207 -2.64 -14.23 -18.98
C GLN A 207 -1.14 -13.99 -19.05
N LEU A 208 -0.41 -14.23 -17.98
CA LEU A 208 1.06 -14.13 -17.96
C LEU A 208 1.66 -15.54 -18.06
N ASN A 209 2.59 -15.71 -18.99
CA ASN A 209 3.50 -16.84 -19.04
C ASN A 209 4.83 -16.38 -18.44
N VAL A 210 5.22 -16.97 -17.32
CA VAL A 210 6.42 -16.55 -16.57
C VAL A 210 7.39 -17.70 -16.49
N THR A 211 8.67 -17.39 -16.73
CA THR A 211 9.79 -18.30 -16.55
C THR A 211 10.82 -17.65 -15.64
N VAL A 212 11.24 -18.38 -14.58
CA VAL A 212 12.31 -17.96 -13.67
C VAL A 212 13.53 -18.83 -13.92
N SER A 213 14.60 -18.26 -14.48
CA SER A 213 15.84 -18.95 -14.81
C SER A 213 16.86 -18.81 -13.67
N MET A 214 17.50 -19.93 -13.33
CA MET A 214 18.40 -20.07 -12.18
C MET A 214 19.70 -20.81 -12.58
N PRO A 215 20.60 -20.18 -13.38
CA PRO A 215 21.71 -20.93 -14.01
C PRO A 215 22.71 -21.51 -13.00
N ASP A 216 22.89 -20.93 -11.84
CA ASP A 216 23.93 -21.32 -10.88
C ASP A 216 23.40 -21.60 -9.44
N ILE A 217 22.13 -21.45 -9.20
CA ILE A 217 21.55 -21.63 -7.85
C ILE A 217 20.67 -22.89 -7.83
N MET A 218 21.32 -24.02 -7.89
CA MET A 218 20.64 -25.29 -7.60
C MET A 218 20.47 -25.43 -6.09
N THR A 219 19.52 -24.71 -5.51
CA THR A 219 19.07 -25.09 -4.17
C THR A 219 18.19 -26.32 -4.30
N SER A 220 18.59 -27.44 -3.70
CA SER A 220 17.71 -28.56 -3.50
C SER A 220 16.41 -28.04 -2.86
N ASN A 221 15.26 -28.25 -3.53
CA ASN A 221 13.91 -27.87 -3.10
C ASN A 221 13.48 -26.42 -3.40
N ILE A 222 14.03 -25.77 -4.43
CA ILE A 222 13.56 -24.43 -4.84
C ILE A 222 12.06 -24.41 -5.18
N GLU A 223 11.50 -25.52 -5.70
CA GLU A 223 10.08 -25.70 -5.94
C GLU A 223 9.25 -25.63 -4.66
N THR A 224 9.84 -25.99 -3.53
CA THR A 224 9.21 -25.88 -2.21
C THR A 224 9.38 -24.49 -1.61
N TYR A 225 10.59 -23.93 -1.70
CA TYR A 225 10.96 -22.68 -1.04
C TYR A 225 10.75 -21.44 -1.93
N GLY A 226 10.64 -21.60 -3.26
CA GLY A 226 10.41 -20.51 -4.18
C GLY A 226 8.95 -20.03 -4.15
N ASN A 227 8.74 -18.71 -4.10
CA ASN A 227 7.45 -18.05 -4.13
C ASN A 227 7.49 -16.91 -5.15
N LEU A 228 6.61 -16.96 -6.15
CA LEU A 228 6.43 -15.86 -7.10
C LEU A 228 5.26 -14.99 -6.65
N THR A 229 5.48 -13.68 -6.59
CA THR A 229 4.42 -12.68 -6.42
C THR A 229 4.29 -11.90 -7.71
N ILE A 230 3.05 -11.73 -8.18
CA ILE A 230 2.71 -10.94 -9.38
C ILE A 230 1.74 -9.84 -8.98
N ARG A 231 2.03 -8.62 -9.39
CA ARG A 231 1.25 -7.42 -9.14
C ARG A 231 0.92 -6.72 -10.45
N GLN A 232 -0.34 -6.37 -10.66
CA GLN A 232 -0.77 -5.59 -11.81
C GLN A 232 -0.81 -4.10 -11.43
N ASN A 233 -0.11 -3.25 -12.17
CA ASN A 233 0.04 -1.82 -11.88
C ASN A 233 0.55 -1.58 -10.44
N GLY A 234 0.03 -0.61 -9.72
CA GLY A 234 0.36 -0.38 -8.31
C GLY A 234 -0.48 -1.17 -7.30
N ARG A 235 -1.37 -2.06 -7.75
CA ARG A 235 -2.38 -2.74 -6.95
C ARG A 235 -1.81 -3.84 -6.07
N TRP A 236 -2.19 -3.84 -4.80
CA TRP A 236 -1.93 -4.96 -3.88
C TRP A 236 -3.20 -5.81 -3.63
N ASP A 237 -4.38 -5.25 -3.88
CA ASP A 237 -5.68 -5.91 -3.68
C ASP A 237 -5.87 -7.13 -4.59
N ASN A 238 -5.32 -7.10 -5.81
CA ASN A 238 -5.37 -8.22 -6.77
C ASN A 238 -4.01 -8.93 -6.95
N ALA A 239 -3.04 -8.67 -6.06
CA ALA A 239 -1.74 -9.31 -6.15
C ALA A 239 -1.84 -10.82 -5.89
N VAL A 240 -1.21 -11.62 -6.74
CA VAL A 240 -1.08 -13.06 -6.55
C VAL A 240 0.22 -13.32 -5.83
N MET A 241 0.15 -13.73 -4.57
CA MET A 241 1.31 -13.97 -3.72
C MET A 241 1.55 -15.46 -3.49
N GLY A 242 2.83 -15.85 -3.35
CA GLY A 242 3.21 -17.24 -3.04
C GLY A 242 2.92 -18.26 -4.13
N LEU A 243 2.83 -17.82 -5.39
CA LEU A 243 2.54 -18.70 -6.52
C LEU A 243 3.66 -19.73 -6.68
N LYS A 244 3.27 -21.00 -6.84
CA LYS A 244 4.18 -22.12 -7.08
C LYS A 244 4.27 -22.43 -8.58
N PRO A 245 5.43 -22.94 -9.06
CA PRO A 245 5.61 -23.26 -10.47
C PRO A 245 4.67 -24.37 -10.94
N SER A 246 4.18 -24.26 -12.18
CA SER A 246 3.43 -25.32 -12.85
C SER A 246 4.34 -26.47 -13.27
N PHE A 247 5.57 -26.13 -13.69
CA PHE A 247 6.60 -27.10 -14.12
C PHE A 247 7.96 -26.71 -13.59
N VAL A 248 8.75 -27.72 -13.20
CA VAL A 248 10.11 -27.56 -12.69
C VAL A 248 11.09 -28.23 -13.65
N TYR A 249 12.05 -27.46 -14.13
CA TYR A 249 13.13 -27.93 -15.00
C TYR A 249 14.50 -27.76 -14.29
N PRO A 250 15.56 -28.38 -14.77
CA PRO A 250 16.85 -28.32 -14.09
C PRO A 250 17.43 -26.92 -13.91
N ASP A 251 17.15 -26.00 -14.83
CA ASP A 251 17.70 -24.65 -14.93
C ASP A 251 16.66 -23.53 -14.90
N TYR A 252 15.36 -23.86 -14.85
CA TYR A 252 14.30 -22.88 -14.75
C TYR A 252 13.00 -23.43 -14.15
N LEU A 253 12.18 -22.53 -13.62
CA LEU A 253 10.80 -22.78 -13.20
C LEU A 253 9.85 -22.17 -14.23
N SER A 254 8.79 -22.89 -14.59
CA SER A 254 7.74 -22.39 -15.49
C SER A 254 6.42 -22.22 -14.73
N TYR A 255 5.77 -21.08 -14.93
CA TYR A 255 4.44 -20.75 -14.43
C TYR A 255 3.42 -20.63 -15.56
N GLU A 256 3.73 -21.23 -16.71
CA GLU A 256 2.80 -21.33 -17.84
C GLU A 256 1.57 -22.17 -17.47
N HIS A 257 0.46 -21.91 -18.15
CA HIS A 257 -0.80 -22.62 -17.95
C HIS A 257 -1.33 -22.58 -16.51
N ASN A 258 -1.01 -21.53 -15.77
CA ASN A 258 -1.49 -21.36 -14.41
C ASN A 258 -2.73 -20.44 -14.40
N PRO A 259 -3.90 -20.88 -13.91
CA PRO A 259 -5.09 -20.05 -13.89
C PRO A 259 -4.95 -18.82 -12.95
N LEU A 260 -4.03 -18.85 -11.99
CA LEU A 260 -3.75 -17.72 -11.09
C LEU A 260 -2.92 -16.62 -11.75
N THR A 261 -2.37 -16.82 -12.95
CA THR A 261 -1.66 -15.78 -13.70
C THR A 261 -2.57 -15.02 -14.67
N VAL A 262 -3.88 -15.19 -14.56
CA VAL A 262 -4.89 -14.51 -15.39
C VAL A 262 -5.44 -13.32 -14.64
N PHE A 263 -5.25 -12.12 -15.19
CA PHE A 263 -5.70 -10.85 -14.63
C PHE A 263 -6.76 -10.20 -15.50
N GLU A 264 -7.70 -9.48 -14.90
CA GLU A 264 -8.59 -8.60 -15.66
C GLU A 264 -7.76 -7.59 -16.47
N GLY A 265 -8.10 -7.39 -17.74
CA GLY A 265 -7.39 -6.44 -18.61
C GLY A 265 -7.60 -4.99 -18.20
N THR A 266 -8.66 -4.72 -17.45
CA THR A 266 -9.06 -3.36 -17.02
C THR A 266 -9.29 -2.41 -18.21
N ASN A 267 -9.11 -1.11 -18.06
CA ASN A 267 -9.20 -0.10 -19.10
C ASN A 267 -8.14 0.98 -18.86
N GLN A 268 -7.85 1.82 -19.85
CA GLN A 268 -6.96 2.96 -19.68
C GLN A 268 -7.40 3.82 -18.51
N PHE A 269 -6.45 4.26 -17.68
CA PHE A 269 -6.74 5.14 -16.55
C PHE A 269 -7.18 6.51 -17.02
N ARG A 270 -8.16 7.10 -16.34
CA ARG A 270 -8.51 8.51 -16.52
C ARG A 270 -7.37 9.36 -16.01
N ARG A 271 -7.15 10.51 -16.63
CA ARG A 271 -6.04 11.39 -16.29
C ARG A 271 -6.54 12.78 -15.94
N VAL A 272 -5.92 13.40 -14.97
CA VAL A 272 -6.13 14.78 -14.56
C VAL A 272 -4.79 15.45 -14.28
N ASN A 273 -4.58 16.63 -14.86
CA ASN A 273 -3.39 17.45 -14.65
C ASN A 273 -3.79 18.83 -14.19
N PHE A 274 -3.47 19.17 -12.95
CA PHE A 274 -3.60 20.52 -12.39
C PHE A 274 -2.31 20.99 -11.72
N SER A 275 -1.17 20.62 -12.32
CA SER A 275 0.15 21.14 -11.95
C SER A 275 0.25 22.66 -12.10
N ASN A 276 -0.69 23.27 -12.83
CA ASN A 276 -0.87 24.71 -12.97
C ASN A 276 -2.36 25.06 -12.81
N PHE A 277 -2.67 26.07 -11.99
CA PHE A 277 -4.06 26.47 -11.72
C PHE A 277 -4.58 27.57 -12.65
N TYR A 278 -3.74 28.14 -13.49
CA TYR A 278 -4.14 29.23 -14.40
C TYR A 278 -4.73 28.75 -15.72
N PHE A 279 -4.54 27.47 -16.05
CA PHE A 279 -5.02 26.88 -17.30
C PHE A 279 -5.76 25.55 -17.01
N ASN A 280 -6.95 25.42 -17.60
CA ASN A 280 -7.64 24.14 -17.61
C ASN A 280 -6.92 23.18 -18.56
N SER A 281 -6.42 22.07 -18.05
CA SER A 281 -5.94 20.98 -18.88
C SER A 281 -7.10 20.10 -19.38
N GLU A 282 -6.77 19.08 -20.18
CA GLU A 282 -7.75 18.10 -20.65
C GLU A 282 -8.58 17.51 -19.49
N ASN A 283 -9.88 17.35 -19.70
CA ASN A 283 -10.84 16.80 -18.77
C ASN A 283 -11.10 17.66 -17.50
N ILE A 284 -10.54 18.84 -17.38
CA ILE A 284 -10.89 19.80 -16.33
C ILE A 284 -11.95 20.75 -16.88
N ALA A 285 -13.13 20.72 -16.25
CA ALA A 285 -14.24 21.61 -16.57
C ALA A 285 -13.98 23.03 -16.06
N ARG A 286 -13.41 23.16 -14.87
CA ARG A 286 -13.16 24.45 -14.24
C ARG A 286 -12.12 24.32 -13.12
N ILE A 287 -11.25 25.33 -13.00
CA ILE A 287 -10.42 25.60 -11.81
C ILE A 287 -10.84 26.95 -11.25
N TYR A 288 -11.04 27.04 -9.94
CA TYR A 288 -11.31 28.31 -9.27
C TYR A 288 -10.71 28.32 -7.84
N GLN A 289 -10.47 29.53 -7.38
CA GLN A 289 -9.93 29.79 -6.05
C GLN A 289 -11.05 30.30 -5.15
N THR A 290 -11.07 29.83 -3.92
CA THR A 290 -11.81 30.41 -2.79
C THR A 290 -10.86 31.24 -1.93
N ASP A 291 -11.33 31.77 -0.81
CA ASP A 291 -10.45 32.47 0.13
C ASP A 291 -9.42 31.51 0.78
N ASP A 292 -9.76 30.21 0.92
CA ASP A 292 -8.99 29.25 1.72
C ASP A 292 -8.32 28.13 0.89
N TYR A 293 -8.79 27.86 -0.35
CA TYR A 293 -8.27 26.74 -1.14
C TYR A 293 -8.63 26.84 -2.63
N TYR A 294 -7.95 26.05 -3.46
CA TYR A 294 -8.31 25.83 -4.86
C TYR A 294 -9.31 24.67 -5.00
N VAL A 295 -10.16 24.77 -6.01
CA VAL A 295 -11.10 23.71 -6.42
C VAL A 295 -10.90 23.38 -7.89
N VAL A 296 -10.84 22.09 -8.19
CA VAL A 296 -10.73 21.54 -9.54
C VAL A 296 -11.98 20.70 -9.80
N ASP A 297 -12.85 21.17 -10.66
CA ASP A 297 -14.01 20.40 -11.13
C ASP A 297 -13.60 19.58 -12.35
N TYR A 298 -13.56 18.26 -12.22
CA TYR A 298 -13.34 17.36 -13.34
C TYR A 298 -14.60 17.29 -14.23
N ALA A 299 -14.42 17.00 -15.51
CA ALA A 299 -15.54 16.82 -16.43
C ALA A 299 -16.43 15.65 -15.97
N ILE A 300 -17.75 15.78 -16.22
CA ILE A 300 -18.71 14.74 -15.87
C ILE A 300 -18.33 13.42 -16.50
N CYS A 301 -18.17 12.41 -15.67
CA CYS A 301 -17.83 11.07 -16.08
C CYS A 301 -19.06 10.20 -16.31
N GLU A 302 -18.89 9.22 -17.19
CA GLU A 302 -19.85 8.13 -17.40
C GLU A 302 -19.10 6.80 -17.33
N PRO A 303 -19.78 5.69 -16.97
CA PRO A 303 -19.21 4.35 -17.07
C PRO A 303 -18.71 4.07 -18.48
N ARG A 304 -17.56 3.40 -18.61
CA ARG A 304 -16.96 3.01 -19.89
C ARG A 304 -17.14 1.53 -20.24
N ALA A 305 -17.60 0.71 -19.27
CA ALA A 305 -17.74 -0.72 -19.37
C ALA A 305 -18.49 -1.21 -20.63
N ARG A 306 -19.40 -0.40 -21.16
CA ARG A 306 -20.18 -0.73 -22.37
C ARG A 306 -19.85 0.16 -23.57
N LYS A 307 -18.75 0.94 -23.47
CA LYS A 307 -18.29 1.81 -24.57
C LYS A 307 -17.17 1.08 -25.32
N PRO A 308 -16.96 1.38 -26.61
CA PRO A 308 -15.80 0.91 -27.32
C PRO A 308 -14.50 1.29 -26.60
N TYR A 309 -13.52 0.39 -26.60
CA TYR A 309 -12.19 0.67 -26.08
C TYR A 309 -11.52 1.81 -26.85
N LEU A 310 -10.85 2.70 -26.13
CA LEU A 310 -10.05 3.78 -26.70
C LEU A 310 -8.68 3.76 -26.06
N THR A 311 -7.67 3.63 -26.90
CA THR A 311 -6.26 3.73 -26.48
C THR A 311 -5.86 5.19 -26.36
N TYR A 312 -5.18 5.54 -25.29
CA TYR A 312 -4.47 6.80 -25.08
C TYR A 312 -3.36 6.60 -24.04
N GLU A 313 -2.33 7.42 -24.13
CA GLU A 313 -1.22 7.35 -23.18
C GLU A 313 -1.69 7.72 -21.77
N ASP A 314 -1.34 6.91 -20.80
CA ASP A 314 -1.48 7.15 -19.37
C ASP A 314 -0.19 6.75 -18.64
N ILE A 315 -0.16 6.80 -17.33
CA ILE A 315 0.97 6.35 -16.50
C ILE A 315 0.58 5.17 -15.61
N HIS A 316 -0.27 4.28 -16.12
CA HIS A 316 -0.68 3.01 -15.50
C HIS A 316 -1.23 3.16 -14.06
N GLY A 317 -1.98 4.25 -13.83
CA GLY A 317 -2.57 4.55 -12.53
C GLY A 317 -1.65 5.26 -11.55
N GLU A 318 -0.44 5.58 -11.93
CA GLU A 318 0.54 6.31 -11.11
C GLU A 318 0.21 7.80 -10.97
N LYS A 319 0.98 8.53 -10.16
CA LYS A 319 0.92 9.98 -9.97
C LYS A 319 2.30 10.61 -10.12
N TYR A 320 2.32 11.86 -10.52
CA TYR A 320 3.54 12.65 -10.54
C TYR A 320 3.28 14.02 -9.92
N ILE A 321 3.93 14.31 -8.80
CA ILE A 321 3.76 15.54 -8.04
C ILE A 321 4.75 16.58 -8.55
N TYR A 322 4.23 17.68 -9.10
CA TYR A 322 5.03 18.78 -9.58
C TYR A 322 4.18 20.04 -9.77
N VAL A 323 4.82 21.19 -9.69
CA VAL A 323 4.25 22.48 -10.06
C VAL A 323 4.84 22.91 -11.41
N ALA A 324 3.97 23.28 -12.36
CA ALA A 324 4.39 23.67 -13.71
C ALA A 324 4.58 25.18 -13.88
N ASP A 325 4.75 25.93 -12.79
CA ASP A 325 5.03 27.36 -12.81
C ASP A 325 6.54 27.59 -12.69
N ASP A 326 7.09 28.39 -13.61
CA ASP A 326 8.52 28.69 -13.64
C ASP A 326 8.99 29.36 -12.33
N GLY A 327 10.03 28.80 -11.74
CA GLY A 327 10.68 29.34 -10.54
C GLY A 327 10.02 28.93 -9.21
N LYS A 328 8.96 28.14 -9.22
CA LYS A 328 8.39 27.56 -8.01
C LYS A 328 9.04 26.23 -7.67
N GLU A 329 9.19 25.99 -6.36
CA GLU A 329 9.69 24.75 -5.80
C GLU A 329 8.52 23.80 -5.46
N THR A 330 8.50 22.60 -6.06
CA THR A 330 7.41 21.62 -5.86
C THR A 330 7.25 21.22 -4.39
N ALA A 331 8.35 21.05 -3.67
CA ALA A 331 8.33 20.60 -2.27
C ALA A 331 7.48 21.52 -1.38
N THR A 332 7.70 22.84 -1.49
CA THR A 332 7.16 23.86 -0.56
C THR A 332 6.23 24.89 -1.18
N GLU A 333 6.11 24.93 -2.52
CA GLU A 333 5.27 25.93 -3.22
C GLU A 333 4.18 25.33 -4.13
N ALA A 334 4.06 24.00 -4.18
CA ALA A 334 2.92 23.33 -4.77
C ALA A 334 1.74 23.38 -3.81
N ASP A 335 0.61 23.93 -4.23
CA ASP A 335 -0.57 24.08 -3.40
C ASP A 335 -1.48 22.84 -3.49
N TYR A 336 -2.38 22.73 -2.54
CA TYR A 336 -3.43 21.71 -2.52
C TYR A 336 -4.72 22.23 -3.13
N ALA A 337 -5.45 21.33 -3.78
CA ALA A 337 -6.76 21.60 -4.32
C ALA A 337 -7.75 20.49 -4.02
N TRP A 338 -9.02 20.83 -3.85
CA TRP A 338 -10.10 19.89 -3.82
C TRP A 338 -10.47 19.47 -5.25
N LEU A 339 -10.17 18.23 -5.61
CA LEU A 339 -10.60 17.62 -6.86
C LEU A 339 -12.02 17.06 -6.69
N ASN A 340 -12.97 17.59 -7.45
CA ASN A 340 -14.35 17.12 -7.50
C ASN A 340 -14.51 16.14 -8.66
N LEU A 341 -14.88 14.91 -8.34
CA LEU A 341 -15.18 13.86 -9.30
C LEU A 341 -16.68 13.52 -9.26
N PHE A 342 -17.32 13.48 -10.42
CA PHE A 342 -18.71 13.06 -10.57
C PHE A 342 -18.83 11.97 -11.63
N LEU A 343 -19.34 10.81 -11.23
CA LEU A 343 -19.70 9.71 -12.13
C LEU A 343 -21.22 9.63 -12.24
N ARG A 344 -21.78 9.96 -13.42
CA ARG A 344 -23.20 9.77 -13.70
C ARG A 344 -23.53 8.28 -13.65
N TYR A 345 -24.49 7.90 -12.83
CA TYR A 345 -24.91 6.53 -12.67
C TYR A 345 -26.42 6.47 -12.37
N PRO A 346 -27.21 5.61 -13.04
CA PRO A 346 -28.66 5.71 -13.03
C PRO A 346 -29.31 5.44 -11.68
N ALA A 347 -28.69 4.63 -10.82
CA ALA A 347 -29.19 4.29 -9.49
C ALA A 347 -28.02 3.90 -8.56
N PRO A 348 -28.16 4.02 -7.23
CA PRO A 348 -27.13 3.56 -6.31
C PRO A 348 -26.97 2.04 -6.39
N LEU A 349 -25.72 1.58 -6.26
CA LEU A 349 -25.37 0.16 -6.13
C LEU A 349 -25.85 -0.36 -4.78
N THR A 350 -26.33 -1.60 -4.74
CA THR A 350 -26.94 -2.19 -3.54
C THR A 350 -25.99 -3.07 -2.74
N HIS A 351 -25.08 -3.76 -3.42
CA HIS A 351 -24.17 -4.75 -2.82
C HIS A 351 -22.71 -4.33 -2.87
N GLU A 352 -22.42 -3.27 -3.58
CA GLU A 352 -21.08 -2.78 -3.81
C GLU A 352 -20.95 -1.32 -3.40
N ASP A 353 -19.76 -0.92 -2.99
CA ASP A 353 -19.36 0.47 -2.84
C ASP A 353 -18.49 0.88 -4.04
N LEU A 354 -18.56 2.12 -4.43
CA LEU A 354 -17.82 2.67 -5.55
C LEU A 354 -16.68 3.54 -5.06
N TYR A 355 -15.49 3.32 -5.64
CA TYR A 355 -14.26 3.98 -5.24
C TYR A 355 -13.53 4.61 -6.42
N VAL A 356 -12.69 5.61 -6.10
CA VAL A 356 -11.65 6.13 -6.99
C VAL A 356 -10.38 5.34 -6.70
N MET A 357 -9.80 4.65 -7.69
CA MET A 357 -8.61 3.80 -7.55
C MET A 357 -7.45 4.34 -8.36
N GLY A 358 -6.23 4.22 -7.82
CA GLY A 358 -4.96 4.58 -8.42
C GLY A 358 -3.95 5.07 -7.39
N ALA A 359 -2.76 5.48 -7.83
CA ALA A 359 -1.81 6.15 -6.94
C ALA A 359 -2.31 7.51 -6.41
N ILE A 360 -3.41 8.03 -6.98
CA ILE A 360 -4.13 9.21 -6.49
C ILE A 360 -4.55 9.08 -5.03
N ASN A 361 -4.76 7.87 -4.54
CA ASN A 361 -5.10 7.53 -3.16
C ASN A 361 -4.20 6.41 -2.60
N ASP A 362 -2.99 6.29 -3.12
CA ASP A 362 -1.99 5.27 -2.75
C ASP A 362 -2.52 3.82 -2.87
N TRP A 363 -3.44 3.58 -3.83
CA TRP A 363 -4.09 2.29 -4.10
C TRP A 363 -4.88 1.73 -2.91
N MET A 364 -5.22 2.57 -1.94
CA MET A 364 -6.01 2.19 -0.75
C MET A 364 -7.51 2.35 -1.02
N PHE A 365 -8.32 1.58 -0.27
CA PHE A 365 -9.77 1.68 -0.27
C PHE A 365 -10.23 2.10 1.13
N ASN A 366 -10.72 3.33 1.26
CA ASN A 366 -11.17 3.89 2.53
C ASN A 366 -12.25 4.97 2.32
N ASP A 367 -12.72 5.58 3.39
CA ASP A 367 -13.76 6.59 3.32
C ASP A 367 -13.37 7.87 2.56
N ARG A 368 -12.05 8.16 2.40
CA ARG A 368 -11.59 9.35 1.67
C ARG A 368 -11.85 9.25 0.16
N ASN A 369 -11.77 8.06 -0.41
CA ASN A 369 -11.94 7.82 -1.85
C ASN A 369 -13.20 7.03 -2.21
N ARG A 370 -14.03 6.69 -1.20
CA ARG A 370 -15.35 6.13 -1.44
C ARG A 370 -16.28 7.20 -2.01
N MET A 371 -16.98 6.86 -3.09
CA MET A 371 -17.92 7.75 -3.75
C MET A 371 -19.31 7.62 -3.14
N ASN A 372 -19.96 8.73 -2.91
CA ASN A 372 -21.31 8.80 -2.34
C ASN A 372 -22.35 9.15 -3.42
N TYR A 373 -23.48 8.42 -3.44
CA TYR A 373 -24.55 8.65 -4.41
C TYR A 373 -25.40 9.88 -4.05
N ASP A 374 -25.50 10.82 -4.98
CA ASP A 374 -26.40 11.98 -4.89
C ASP A 374 -27.64 11.74 -5.74
N TYR A 375 -28.82 11.61 -5.07
CA TYR A 375 -30.10 11.39 -5.72
C TYR A 375 -30.60 12.57 -6.55
N LYS A 376 -30.13 13.80 -6.26
CA LYS A 376 -30.54 15.00 -6.99
C LYS A 376 -29.76 15.14 -8.30
N LEU A 377 -28.47 14.81 -8.25
CA LEU A 377 -27.59 14.87 -9.40
C LEU A 377 -27.62 13.60 -10.25
N GLY A 378 -28.10 12.48 -9.70
CA GLY A 378 -28.20 11.20 -10.37
C GLY A 378 -26.84 10.59 -10.67
N GLY A 379 -25.99 10.46 -9.66
CA GLY A 379 -24.66 9.91 -9.78
C GLY A 379 -23.85 9.92 -8.49
N TYR A 380 -22.64 9.43 -8.58
CA TYR A 380 -21.70 9.33 -7.47
C TYR A 380 -20.73 10.50 -7.44
N LEU A 381 -20.49 11.01 -6.26
CA LEU A 381 -19.56 12.12 -5.97
C LEU A 381 -18.43 11.67 -5.07
N CYS A 382 -17.23 12.17 -5.35
CA CYS A 382 -16.07 12.09 -4.47
C CYS A 382 -15.30 13.41 -4.52
N GLN A 383 -14.75 13.82 -3.38
CA GLN A 383 -13.87 14.98 -3.26
C GLN A 383 -12.54 14.51 -2.67
N LEU A 384 -11.44 14.79 -3.36
CA LEU A 384 -10.08 14.42 -2.93
C LEU A 384 -9.25 15.69 -2.74
N LEU A 385 -8.59 15.82 -1.61
CA LEU A 385 -7.61 16.88 -1.38
C LEU A 385 -6.26 16.40 -1.88
N LEU A 386 -5.74 17.04 -2.94
CA LEU A 386 -4.55 16.61 -3.65
C LEU A 386 -3.60 17.78 -3.90
N LYS A 387 -2.29 17.54 -3.83
CA LYS A 387 -1.24 18.49 -4.20
C LYS A 387 -1.18 18.68 -5.71
N GLN A 388 -0.74 19.84 -6.19
CA GLN A 388 -0.52 20.08 -7.63
C GLN A 388 0.30 18.96 -8.26
N GLY A 389 -0.17 18.45 -9.42
CA GLY A 389 0.45 17.33 -10.10
C GLY A 389 -0.37 16.75 -11.23
N TYR A 390 0.11 15.62 -11.73
CA TYR A 390 -0.54 14.78 -12.72
C TYR A 390 -0.93 13.46 -12.06
N TYR A 391 -2.18 13.03 -12.25
CA TYR A 391 -2.74 11.85 -11.62
C TYR A 391 -3.48 10.98 -12.62
N ASN A 392 -3.30 9.69 -12.47
CA ASN A 392 -4.14 8.69 -13.11
C ASN A 392 -5.12 8.07 -12.09
N PHE A 393 -6.33 7.78 -12.53
CA PHE A 393 -7.33 7.14 -11.68
C PHE A 393 -8.35 6.33 -12.50
N MET A 394 -9.03 5.44 -11.82
CA MET A 394 -10.13 4.64 -12.35
C MET A 394 -11.27 4.61 -11.34
N PHE A 395 -12.51 4.46 -11.81
CA PHE A 395 -13.63 4.12 -10.94
C PHE A 395 -13.77 2.60 -10.90
N VAL A 396 -13.90 2.07 -9.70
CA VAL A 396 -14.04 0.62 -9.46
C VAL A 396 -15.11 0.38 -8.43
N THR A 397 -15.68 -0.82 -8.42
CA THR A 397 -16.58 -1.27 -7.38
C THR A 397 -15.87 -2.26 -6.46
N ALA A 398 -16.22 -2.27 -5.20
CA ALA A 398 -15.79 -3.27 -4.25
C ALA A 398 -17.00 -3.86 -3.53
N ASP A 399 -17.03 -5.19 -3.44
CA ASP A 399 -18.07 -5.90 -2.71
C ASP A 399 -18.00 -5.57 -1.22
N ARG A 400 -19.14 -5.30 -0.61
CA ARG A 400 -19.22 -5.01 0.85
C ARG A 400 -18.89 -6.19 1.74
N ASP A 401 -19.09 -7.40 1.23
CA ASP A 401 -18.95 -8.63 2.00
C ASP A 401 -17.59 -9.33 1.83
N SER A 402 -16.86 -9.07 0.73
CA SER A 402 -15.62 -9.77 0.39
C SER A 402 -14.42 -8.87 0.09
N ASP A 403 -14.61 -7.55 0.06
CA ASP A 403 -13.60 -6.57 -0.36
C ASP A 403 -12.99 -6.82 -1.76
N GLN A 404 -13.61 -7.69 -2.57
CA GLN A 404 -13.18 -7.92 -3.94
C GLN A 404 -13.47 -6.71 -4.82
N VAL A 405 -12.45 -6.28 -5.56
CA VAL A 405 -12.51 -5.09 -6.40
C VAL A 405 -12.75 -5.48 -7.86
N HIS A 406 -13.75 -4.86 -8.48
CA HIS A 406 -14.20 -5.13 -9.84
C HIS A 406 -14.18 -3.88 -10.71
N THR A 407 -13.88 -4.05 -11.99
CA THR A 407 -13.86 -2.97 -12.99
C THR A 407 -15.00 -3.08 -14.01
N ASP A 408 -15.71 -4.19 -14.05
CA ASP A 408 -16.71 -4.58 -15.07
C ASP A 408 -17.92 -3.65 -15.15
N LEU A 409 -18.36 -3.04 -14.05
CA LEU A 409 -19.50 -2.12 -14.02
C LEU A 409 -19.16 -0.68 -14.45
N THR A 410 -17.91 -0.27 -14.25
CA THR A 410 -17.50 1.12 -14.40
C THR A 410 -16.50 1.33 -15.53
N ALA A 411 -15.35 0.70 -15.44
CA ALA A 411 -14.26 0.83 -16.41
C ALA A 411 -14.42 -0.15 -17.59
N GLY A 412 -14.85 -1.39 -17.32
CA GLY A 412 -14.82 -2.50 -18.25
C GLY A 412 -13.44 -3.14 -18.33
N ASN A 413 -13.38 -4.30 -18.99
CA ASN A 413 -12.15 -5.09 -19.11
C ASN A 413 -11.83 -5.33 -20.59
N HIS A 414 -10.61 -5.01 -21.00
CA HIS A 414 -10.13 -5.13 -22.38
C HIS A 414 -8.73 -5.73 -22.40
N TRP A 415 -8.50 -6.74 -23.23
CA TRP A 415 -7.16 -7.30 -23.42
C TRP A 415 -6.16 -6.26 -23.93
N ASP A 416 -6.62 -5.33 -24.77
CA ASP A 416 -5.80 -4.29 -25.41
C ASP A 416 -5.28 -3.22 -24.43
N THR A 417 -5.70 -3.26 -23.17
CA THR A 417 -5.23 -2.28 -22.17
C THR A 417 -3.76 -2.50 -21.86
N GLU A 418 -2.98 -1.44 -21.93
CA GLU A 418 -1.58 -1.47 -21.53
C GLU A 418 -1.48 -1.48 -20.01
N ASN A 419 -1.04 -2.61 -19.44
CA ASN A 419 -0.81 -2.79 -18.01
C ASN A 419 0.66 -3.06 -17.74
N VAL A 420 1.14 -2.64 -16.58
CA VAL A 420 2.46 -2.96 -16.04
C VAL A 420 2.33 -4.07 -15.01
N TYR A 421 3.08 -5.14 -15.20
CA TYR A 421 3.18 -6.24 -14.26
C TYR A 421 4.51 -6.16 -13.55
N ARG A 422 4.49 -6.25 -12.21
CA ARG A 422 5.67 -6.30 -11.35
C ARG A 422 5.76 -7.67 -10.73
N LEU A 423 6.89 -8.34 -10.92
CA LEU A 423 7.11 -9.71 -10.48
C LEU A 423 8.26 -9.76 -9.50
N TYR A 424 8.02 -10.43 -8.38
CA TYR A 424 8.96 -10.60 -7.28
C TYR A 424 9.14 -12.08 -7.00
N PHE A 425 10.38 -12.56 -7.05
CA PHE A 425 10.66 -13.96 -6.76
C PHE A 425 11.44 -14.08 -5.47
N TYR A 426 10.84 -14.79 -4.52
CA TYR A 426 11.40 -15.04 -3.21
C TYR A 426 11.88 -16.47 -3.07
N SER A 427 12.94 -16.67 -2.28
CA SER A 427 13.39 -17.98 -1.86
C SER A 427 13.55 -18.01 -0.34
N TYR A 428 12.90 -18.95 0.33
CA TYR A 428 13.11 -19.13 1.75
C TYR A 428 14.50 -19.66 2.04
N ASN A 429 15.26 -18.96 2.88
CA ASN A 429 16.58 -19.34 3.34
C ASN A 429 16.49 -20.01 4.72
N PRO A 430 16.65 -21.35 4.84
CA PRO A 430 16.51 -22.05 6.12
C PRO A 430 17.60 -21.72 7.14
N VAL A 431 18.77 -21.22 6.69
CA VAL A 431 19.88 -20.83 7.59
C VAL A 431 19.61 -19.48 8.24
N LYS A 432 19.08 -18.53 7.46
CA LYS A 432 18.70 -17.19 7.94
C LYS A 432 17.28 -17.15 8.48
N ALA A 433 16.48 -18.19 8.27
CA ALA A 433 15.07 -18.33 8.64
C ALA A 433 14.18 -17.19 8.10
N CYS A 434 14.40 -16.78 6.86
CA CYS A 434 13.64 -15.70 6.22
C CYS A 434 13.46 -15.94 4.72
N ASP A 435 12.51 -15.19 4.14
CA ASP A 435 12.33 -15.10 2.70
C ASP A 435 13.28 -14.04 2.13
N GLU A 436 14.15 -14.43 1.21
CA GLU A 436 15.03 -13.53 0.48
C GLU A 436 14.40 -13.17 -0.87
N LEU A 437 14.30 -11.89 -1.20
CA LEU A 437 13.93 -11.42 -2.55
C LEU A 437 15.16 -11.57 -3.45
N ILE A 438 15.11 -12.53 -4.39
CA ILE A 438 16.23 -12.88 -5.25
C ILE A 438 16.00 -12.61 -6.73
N GLY A 439 14.83 -12.15 -7.11
CA GLY A 439 14.50 -11.74 -8.47
C GLY A 439 13.40 -10.69 -8.50
N TYR A 440 13.55 -9.69 -9.36
CA TYR A 440 12.56 -8.64 -9.60
C TYR A 440 12.58 -8.24 -11.07
N THR A 441 11.41 -8.08 -11.67
CA THR A 441 11.28 -7.54 -13.01
C THR A 441 9.96 -6.79 -13.19
N THR A 442 9.93 -5.94 -14.20
CA THR A 442 8.70 -5.32 -14.69
C THR A 442 8.47 -5.69 -16.14
N ALA A 443 7.23 -5.95 -16.50
CA ALA A 443 6.81 -6.25 -17.87
C ALA A 443 5.58 -5.43 -18.23
N GLN A 444 5.53 -4.93 -19.46
CA GLN A 444 4.32 -4.33 -20.03
C GLN A 444 3.56 -5.39 -20.82
N SER A 445 2.23 -5.28 -20.87
CA SER A 445 1.40 -6.24 -21.58
C SER A 445 1.54 -6.14 -23.10
N HIS A 446 1.96 -4.97 -23.63
CA HIS A 446 2.10 -4.68 -25.06
C HIS A 446 3.37 -3.88 -25.36
#